data_f4c0cf35e296f552b1761772db7220b5
#
_entry.id   f4c0cf35e296f552b1761772db7220b5
#
_cell.length_a   1.000
_cell.length_b   1.000
_cell.length_c   1.000
_cell.angle_alpha   90.00
_cell.angle_beta   90.00
_cell.angle_gamma   90.00
#
_symmetry.space_group_name_H-M   'P 1'
#
loop_
_entity.id
_entity.type
_entity.pdbx_description
1 polymer ?
#
loop_
_entity_poly.entity_id
_entity_poly.type
_entity_poly.pdbx_seq_one_letter_code
_entity_poly.pdbx_strand_id
1 'polypeptide(L)'
;MKKLIVPLFLLILLSSFTIHRLHKAKAVIIWQPSHQTDTGVDFSEAATCNAIVEAAMATKPKLKEYKVWSLGKEGLHHNNVGSNTVIEHTSAIIEGKISGYAYELQEANKKKPDVFIAVHNNGGTKRHAIWGFVHEGDPYEAENKELAARLIAAVSAATDLENRGVQLDSSTGRNDYVCTTTGKRGFYSLDENVNTARYRVLLEVGDNGVSKAFLENPANQKKIGEAIKTELNKWLMEKNLN
;
A
#
# COMPACT_ATOMS: atom_id res chain seq x y z
N MET A 1 -18.44 -0.19 66.32
CA MET A 1 -17.36 0.08 65.34
C MET A 1 -17.58 -0.73 64.06
N LYS A 2 -18.52 -0.32 63.20
CA LYS A 2 -18.80 -1.01 61.90
C LYS A 2 -19.23 0.00 60.82
N LYS A 3 -18.41 1.00 60.48
CA LYS A 3 -18.79 1.96 59.44
C LYS A 3 -17.62 2.54 58.61
N LEU A 4 -16.51 1.79 58.38
CA LEU A 4 -15.41 2.38 57.65
C LEU A 4 -14.73 1.51 56.59
N ILE A 5 -15.35 0.41 56.14
CA ILE A 5 -14.71 -0.52 55.20
C ILE A 5 -15.27 -0.40 53.78
N VAL A 6 -16.49 0.13 53.60
CA VAL A 6 -17.15 0.17 52.28
C VAL A 6 -16.59 1.19 51.32
N PRO A 7 -16.11 2.42 51.69
CA PRO A 7 -15.62 3.38 50.73
C PRO A 7 -14.23 3.07 50.16
N LEU A 8 -13.42 2.26 50.87
CA LEU A 8 -12.07 1.96 50.40
C LEU A 8 -12.05 0.95 49.24
N PHE A 9 -12.96 -0.02 49.26
CA PHE A 9 -13.09 -1.00 48.19
C PHE A 9 -13.64 -0.38 46.87
N LEU A 10 -14.52 0.61 46.97
CA LEU A 10 -15.06 1.30 45.79
C LEU A 10 -14.01 2.20 45.11
N LEU A 11 -13.09 2.80 45.87
CA LEU A 11 -11.99 3.60 45.34
C LEU A 11 -10.93 2.74 44.60
N ILE A 12 -10.68 1.52 45.09
CA ILE A 12 -9.74 0.59 44.46
C ILE A 12 -10.32 0.02 43.16
N LEU A 13 -11.64 -0.22 43.08
CA LEU A 13 -12.30 -0.67 41.86
C LEU A 13 -12.37 0.43 40.78
N LEU A 14 -12.51 1.71 41.15
CA LEU A 14 -12.49 2.84 40.22
C LEU A 14 -11.06 3.14 39.70
N SER A 15 -10.03 2.89 40.50
CA SER A 15 -8.65 3.09 40.07
C SER A 15 -8.13 1.98 39.12
N SER A 16 -8.73 0.78 39.16
CA SER A 16 -8.34 -0.31 38.25
C SER A 16 -8.93 -0.18 36.84
N PHE A 17 -9.98 0.64 36.64
CA PHE A 17 -10.54 0.92 35.31
C PHE A 17 -9.81 2.04 34.54
N THR A 18 -8.90 2.79 35.19
CA THR A 18 -8.25 3.94 34.54
C THR A 18 -6.84 3.65 34.02
N ILE A 19 -6.30 2.46 34.18
CA ILE A 19 -4.88 2.17 33.89
C ILE A 19 -4.66 1.30 32.66
N HIS A 20 -5.67 0.95 31.88
CA HIS A 20 -5.47 0.19 30.65
C HIS A 20 -5.76 0.98 29.36
N ARG A 21 -5.36 2.25 29.30
CA ARG A 21 -4.89 2.77 28.00
C ARG A 21 -3.45 2.29 27.84
N LEU A 22 -3.28 1.01 27.54
CA LEU A 22 -2.10 0.54 26.89
C LEU A 22 -1.87 1.47 25.69
N HIS A 23 -0.74 2.17 25.67
CA HIS A 23 -0.31 2.89 24.48
C HIS A 23 -0.24 1.85 23.37
N LYS A 24 -1.31 1.75 22.59
CA LYS A 24 -1.33 0.88 21.42
C LYS A 24 -0.22 1.38 20.53
N ALA A 25 0.73 0.53 20.18
CA ALA A 25 1.81 0.92 19.29
C ALA A 25 1.20 1.49 18.01
N LYS A 26 1.70 2.65 17.57
CA LYS A 26 1.23 3.25 16.31
C LYS A 26 1.49 2.30 15.17
N ALA A 27 0.52 2.18 14.26
CA ALA A 27 0.66 1.36 13.06
C ALA A 27 1.91 1.75 12.26
N VAL A 28 2.60 0.74 11.77
CA VAL A 28 3.72 0.88 10.85
C VAL A 28 3.21 0.82 9.42
N ILE A 29 3.41 1.90 8.67
CA ILE A 29 2.98 2.02 7.28
C ILE A 29 4.19 1.92 6.36
N ILE A 30 4.08 1.08 5.34
CA ILE A 30 5.03 1.01 4.24
C ILE A 30 4.40 1.62 3.00
N TRP A 31 5.16 2.52 2.38
CA TRP A 31 4.91 3.09 1.06
C TRP A 31 5.86 2.47 0.05
N GLN A 32 5.32 1.88 -1.01
CA GLN A 32 6.09 1.34 -2.11
C GLN A 32 5.71 2.08 -3.40
N PRO A 33 6.45 3.10 -3.82
CA PRO A 33 6.31 3.63 -5.16
C PRO A 33 6.85 2.64 -6.18
N SER A 34 6.25 2.59 -7.37
CA SER A 34 6.78 1.81 -8.48
C SER A 34 8.25 2.15 -8.72
N HIS A 35 9.04 1.16 -9.11
CA HIS A 35 10.44 1.35 -9.54
C HIS A 35 10.62 1.22 -11.06
N GLN A 36 9.53 1.11 -11.82
CA GLN A 36 9.56 0.94 -13.27
C GLN A 36 9.86 2.27 -13.97
N THR A 37 10.86 2.28 -14.84
CA THR A 37 11.32 3.52 -15.52
C THR A 37 10.97 3.57 -17.00
N ASP A 38 10.60 2.45 -17.61
CA ASP A 38 10.41 2.25 -19.05
C ASP A 38 8.96 1.90 -19.43
N THR A 39 8.00 2.48 -18.73
CA THR A 39 6.57 2.14 -18.85
C THR A 39 5.80 2.94 -19.90
N GLY A 40 6.44 3.83 -20.62
CA GLY A 40 5.85 4.64 -21.69
C GLY A 40 6.84 5.51 -22.41
N VAL A 41 6.42 6.10 -23.54
CA VAL A 41 7.27 7.03 -24.29
C VAL A 41 7.49 8.31 -23.48
N ASP A 42 8.75 8.59 -23.16
CA ASP A 42 9.15 9.76 -22.36
C ASP A 42 8.39 9.86 -21.02
N PHE A 43 8.07 8.72 -20.39
CA PHE A 43 7.36 8.64 -19.13
C PHE A 43 8.08 7.73 -18.13
N SER A 44 8.22 8.17 -16.90
CA SER A 44 8.77 7.39 -15.81
C SER A 44 7.71 7.19 -14.73
N GLU A 45 7.15 5.98 -14.67
CA GLU A 45 6.24 5.58 -13.60
C GLU A 45 6.92 5.72 -12.22
N ALA A 46 8.19 5.31 -12.13
CA ALA A 46 8.96 5.44 -10.91
C ALA A 46 9.04 6.89 -10.41
N ALA A 47 9.25 7.86 -11.29
CA ALA A 47 9.34 9.26 -10.90
C ALA A 47 7.99 9.80 -10.42
N THR A 48 6.92 9.53 -11.14
CA THR A 48 5.57 10.01 -10.78
C THR A 48 5.06 9.38 -9.51
N CYS A 49 5.19 8.06 -9.36
CA CYS A 49 4.75 7.34 -8.16
C CYS A 49 5.57 7.73 -6.92
N ASN A 50 6.90 7.94 -7.09
CA ASN A 50 7.70 8.45 -5.98
C ASN A 50 7.27 9.84 -5.54
N ALA A 51 6.97 10.75 -6.47
CA ALA A 51 6.50 12.09 -6.13
C ALA A 51 5.15 12.07 -5.38
N ILE A 52 4.23 11.19 -5.77
CA ILE A 52 2.95 10.97 -5.05
C ILE A 52 3.22 10.47 -3.63
N VAL A 53 4.09 9.48 -3.46
CA VAL A 53 4.44 8.92 -2.15
C VAL A 53 5.13 9.96 -1.26
N GLU A 54 6.06 10.75 -1.80
CA GLU A 54 6.70 11.84 -1.05
C GLU A 54 5.67 12.89 -0.57
N ALA A 55 4.70 13.22 -1.41
CA ALA A 55 3.61 14.12 -1.04
C ALA A 55 2.73 13.52 0.08
N ALA A 56 2.41 12.23 0.00
CA ALA A 56 1.68 11.53 1.05
C ALA A 56 2.46 11.55 2.37
N MET A 57 3.73 11.20 2.36
CA MET A 57 4.60 11.20 3.54
C MET A 57 4.86 12.61 4.10
N ALA A 58 4.82 13.65 3.26
CA ALA A 58 4.93 15.04 3.71
C ALA A 58 3.68 15.53 4.45
N THR A 59 2.52 14.96 4.15
CA THR A 59 1.21 15.35 4.71
C THR A 59 1.09 14.97 6.18
N LYS A 60 0.49 15.86 6.98
CA LYS A 60 0.24 15.63 8.42
C LYS A 60 -1.08 14.87 8.65
N PRO A 61 -1.22 14.13 9.76
CA PRO A 61 -0.21 13.94 10.80
C PRO A 61 0.91 13.00 10.35
N LYS A 62 2.09 13.14 10.95
CA LYS A 62 3.19 12.19 10.73
C LYS A 62 2.88 10.88 11.45
N LEU A 63 2.86 9.80 10.70
CA LEU A 63 2.71 8.44 11.18
C LEU A 63 4.09 7.76 11.31
N LYS A 64 4.11 6.53 11.83
CA LYS A 64 5.30 5.69 11.76
C LYS A 64 5.36 5.05 10.38
N GLU A 65 6.00 5.72 9.44
CA GLU A 65 5.96 5.37 8.03
C GLU A 65 7.36 5.30 7.41
N TYR A 66 7.51 4.40 6.46
CA TYR A 66 8.75 4.15 5.75
C TYR A 66 8.45 4.00 4.26
N LYS A 67 9.36 4.48 3.43
CA LYS A 67 9.36 4.22 2.00
C LYS A 67 10.34 3.08 1.70
N VAL A 68 9.92 2.11 0.92
CA VAL A 68 10.77 1.06 0.36
C VAL A 68 10.85 1.24 -1.15
N TRP A 69 12.05 1.29 -1.69
CA TRP A 69 12.27 1.56 -3.09
C TRP A 69 13.60 0.99 -3.55
N SER A 70 13.58 0.26 -4.63
CA SER A 70 14.75 -0.45 -5.17
C SER A 70 15.48 0.34 -6.24
N LEU A 71 14.87 1.37 -6.83
CA LEU A 71 15.48 2.16 -7.90
C LEU A 71 16.84 2.75 -7.44
N GLY A 72 17.86 2.57 -8.26
CA GLY A 72 19.22 2.99 -7.97
C GLY A 72 20.01 2.01 -7.05
N LYS A 73 19.42 0.86 -6.67
CA LYS A 73 20.16 -0.21 -5.99
C LYS A 73 20.84 -1.11 -7.01
N GLU A 74 22.13 -1.34 -6.82
CA GLU A 74 22.90 -2.23 -7.69
C GLU A 74 22.60 -3.71 -7.40
N GLY A 75 22.84 -4.57 -8.39
CA GLY A 75 22.73 -6.01 -8.25
C GLY A 75 21.30 -6.56 -8.29
N LEU A 76 20.31 -5.72 -8.53
CA LEU A 76 18.91 -6.10 -8.63
C LEU A 76 18.43 -6.14 -10.09
N HIS A 77 17.33 -6.84 -10.32
CA HIS A 77 16.59 -6.81 -11.58
C HIS A 77 15.44 -5.80 -11.47
N HIS A 78 15.53 -4.71 -12.22
CA HIS A 78 14.58 -3.57 -12.16
C HIS A 78 13.61 -3.50 -13.34
N ASN A 79 13.88 -4.21 -14.42
CA ASN A 79 13.05 -4.11 -15.60
C ASN A 79 11.67 -4.69 -15.33
N ASN A 80 10.70 -4.15 -16.07
CA ASN A 80 9.37 -4.69 -16.12
C ASN A 80 9.47 -6.18 -16.50
N VAL A 81 9.04 -7.04 -15.61
CA VAL A 81 8.99 -8.48 -15.90
C VAL A 81 7.95 -8.61 -16.99
N GLY A 82 8.38 -8.82 -18.22
CA GLY A 82 7.45 -9.04 -19.33
C GLY A 82 6.45 -10.12 -18.97
N SER A 83 5.26 -10.05 -19.54
CA SER A 83 4.13 -10.96 -19.25
C SER A 83 4.44 -12.46 -19.30
N ASN A 84 5.62 -12.84 -19.78
CA ASN A 84 6.08 -14.23 -19.92
C ASN A 84 7.16 -14.64 -18.92
N THR A 85 7.59 -13.74 -18.02
CA THR A 85 8.61 -14.07 -17.03
C THR A 85 7.93 -14.30 -15.69
N VAL A 86 7.92 -15.54 -15.23
CA VAL A 86 7.36 -15.92 -13.93
C VAL A 86 8.38 -15.61 -12.84
N ILE A 87 7.98 -14.83 -11.84
CA ILE A 87 8.78 -14.63 -10.63
C ILE A 87 8.73 -15.93 -9.83
N GLU A 88 9.90 -16.50 -9.53
CA GLU A 88 9.97 -17.66 -8.66
C GLU A 88 9.55 -17.30 -7.23
N HIS A 89 8.59 -18.00 -6.70
CA HIS A 89 7.97 -17.73 -5.40
C HIS A 89 8.96 -17.67 -4.23
N THR A 90 9.94 -18.57 -4.22
CA THR A 90 10.82 -18.72 -3.07
C THR A 90 11.96 -17.73 -3.04
N SER A 91 12.41 -17.25 -4.18
CA SER A 91 13.60 -16.41 -4.31
C SER A 91 13.34 -15.08 -5.01
N ALA A 92 12.25 -15.02 -5.79
CA ALA A 92 11.95 -13.88 -6.67
C ALA A 92 13.17 -13.48 -7.52
N ILE A 93 13.89 -14.47 -8.02
CA ILE A 93 15.06 -14.28 -8.85
C ILE A 93 14.64 -14.20 -10.31
N ILE A 94 15.16 -13.20 -11.01
CA ILE A 94 14.98 -13.01 -12.45
C ILE A 94 16.37 -12.89 -13.04
N GLU A 95 16.68 -13.74 -14.02
CA GLU A 95 18.00 -13.75 -14.67
C GLU A 95 19.18 -13.77 -13.68
N GLY A 96 19.05 -14.56 -12.61
CA GLY A 96 20.08 -14.70 -11.59
C GLY A 96 20.21 -13.54 -10.60
N LYS A 97 19.34 -12.52 -10.69
CA LYS A 97 19.32 -11.37 -9.78
C LYS A 97 18.02 -11.33 -8.99
N ILE A 98 18.09 -10.85 -7.75
CA ILE A 98 16.88 -10.58 -6.95
C ILE A 98 16.08 -9.47 -7.64
N SER A 99 14.78 -9.65 -7.78
CA SER A 99 13.91 -8.63 -8.33
C SER A 99 13.82 -7.43 -7.40
N GLY A 100 13.62 -6.24 -7.97
CA GLY A 100 13.40 -5.02 -7.19
C GLY A 100 12.23 -5.16 -6.22
N TYR A 101 11.14 -5.80 -6.63
CA TYR A 101 9.99 -6.08 -5.77
C TYR A 101 10.34 -6.97 -4.58
N ALA A 102 11.12 -8.04 -4.79
CA ALA A 102 11.52 -8.91 -3.69
C ALA A 102 12.41 -8.19 -2.68
N TYR A 103 13.35 -7.38 -3.15
CA TYR A 103 14.17 -6.53 -2.30
C TYR A 103 13.30 -5.58 -1.46
N GLU A 104 12.35 -4.88 -2.09
CA GLU A 104 11.46 -3.95 -1.41
C GLU A 104 10.62 -4.62 -0.32
N LEU A 105 10.08 -5.82 -0.60
CA LEU A 105 9.33 -6.59 0.40
C LEU A 105 10.20 -7.09 1.55
N GLN A 106 11.44 -7.52 1.28
CA GLN A 106 12.38 -7.88 2.33
C GLN A 106 12.65 -6.68 3.26
N GLU A 107 12.86 -5.49 2.70
CA GLU A 107 13.05 -4.27 3.50
C GLU A 107 11.78 -3.85 4.26
N ALA A 108 10.61 -4.00 3.63
CA ALA A 108 9.32 -3.76 4.26
C ALA A 108 9.10 -4.69 5.46
N ASN A 109 9.29 -5.99 5.28
CA ASN A 109 9.04 -7.01 6.30
C ASN A 109 9.94 -6.83 7.54
N LYS A 110 11.18 -6.33 7.39
CA LYS A 110 12.06 -5.97 8.51
C LYS A 110 11.44 -4.90 9.43
N LYS A 111 10.51 -4.09 8.94
CA LYS A 111 9.81 -3.06 9.71
C LYS A 111 8.58 -3.59 10.46
N LYS A 112 8.17 -4.84 10.20
CA LYS A 112 6.94 -5.45 10.76
C LYS A 112 5.72 -4.57 10.48
N PRO A 113 5.35 -4.37 9.21
CA PRO A 113 4.31 -3.42 8.82
C PRO A 113 2.91 -3.89 9.21
N ASP A 114 2.06 -2.93 9.58
CA ASP A 114 0.61 -3.14 9.69
C ASP A 114 -0.08 -2.86 8.36
N VAL A 115 0.38 -1.85 7.62
CA VAL A 115 -0.20 -1.43 6.34
C VAL A 115 0.89 -1.30 5.28
N PHE A 116 0.61 -1.83 4.10
CA PHE A 116 1.44 -1.72 2.91
C PHE A 116 0.61 -1.11 1.78
N ILE A 117 1.11 -0.02 1.20
CA ILE A 117 0.47 0.68 0.08
C ILE A 117 1.46 0.76 -1.07
N ALA A 118 1.17 0.03 -2.14
CA ALA A 118 1.87 0.17 -3.41
C ALA A 118 1.19 1.26 -4.26
N VAL A 119 1.98 2.11 -4.89
CA VAL A 119 1.51 3.16 -5.80
C VAL A 119 2.16 2.96 -7.16
N HIS A 120 1.34 2.70 -8.15
CA HIS A 120 1.69 2.41 -9.54
C HIS A 120 0.91 3.31 -10.50
N ASN A 121 1.32 3.33 -11.77
CA ASN A 121 0.53 3.89 -12.86
C ASN A 121 0.19 2.76 -13.82
N ASN A 122 -1.07 2.71 -14.24
CA ASN A 122 -1.53 1.69 -15.16
C ASN A 122 -0.97 1.89 -16.58
N GLY A 123 -0.78 0.80 -17.30
CA GLY A 123 -0.32 0.82 -18.69
C GLY A 123 -1.34 0.25 -19.66
N GLY A 124 -1.62 0.97 -20.77
CA GLY A 124 -2.41 0.43 -21.87
C GLY A 124 -3.92 0.38 -21.68
N THR A 125 -4.46 0.88 -20.58
CA THR A 125 -5.91 0.92 -20.32
C THR A 125 -6.62 1.99 -21.13
N LYS A 126 -5.89 3.00 -21.60
CA LYS A 126 -6.41 4.18 -22.32
C LYS A 126 -7.52 4.90 -21.55
N ARG A 127 -7.42 4.91 -20.21
CA ARG A 127 -8.40 5.55 -19.32
C ARG A 127 -7.75 6.49 -18.36
N HIS A 128 -8.31 7.67 -18.21
CA HIS A 128 -7.95 8.64 -17.18
C HIS A 128 -8.67 8.27 -15.87
N ALA A 129 -8.14 7.29 -15.15
CA ALA A 129 -8.86 6.66 -14.05
C ALA A 129 -7.92 6.11 -12.97
N ILE A 130 -8.49 5.74 -11.82
CA ILE A 130 -7.79 5.08 -10.71
C ILE A 130 -8.48 3.77 -10.35
N TRP A 131 -7.69 2.75 -10.05
CA TRP A 131 -8.11 1.44 -9.55
C TRP A 131 -7.44 1.13 -8.23
N GLY A 132 -8.11 0.34 -7.40
CA GLY A 132 -7.51 -0.35 -6.27
C GLY A 132 -7.43 -1.84 -6.54
N PHE A 133 -6.35 -2.48 -6.11
CA PHE A 133 -6.18 -3.92 -6.19
C PHE A 133 -5.89 -4.51 -4.82
N VAL A 134 -6.46 -5.69 -4.57
CA VAL A 134 -6.25 -6.50 -3.36
C VAL A 134 -6.03 -7.96 -3.75
N HIS A 135 -5.34 -8.72 -2.89
CA HIS A 135 -5.07 -10.13 -3.15
C HIS A 135 -6.33 -10.98 -2.93
N GLU A 136 -6.60 -11.88 -3.88
CA GLU A 136 -7.72 -12.83 -3.79
C GLU A 136 -7.42 -13.92 -2.77
N GLY A 137 -8.30 -14.09 -1.80
CA GLY A 137 -8.17 -15.11 -0.75
C GLY A 137 -7.34 -14.69 0.46
N ASP A 138 -6.91 -13.41 0.51
CA ASP A 138 -6.25 -12.83 1.68
C ASP A 138 -7.14 -12.98 2.93
N PRO A 139 -6.58 -13.36 4.11
CA PRO A 139 -7.34 -13.40 5.37
C PRO A 139 -8.02 -12.07 5.74
N TYR A 140 -7.50 -10.95 5.23
CA TYR A 140 -8.03 -9.59 5.44
C TYR A 140 -8.58 -8.97 4.15
N GLU A 141 -9.02 -9.79 3.20
CA GLU A 141 -9.51 -9.33 1.88
C GLU A 141 -10.62 -8.27 2.01
N ALA A 142 -11.55 -8.46 2.95
CA ALA A 142 -12.66 -7.53 3.15
C ALA A 142 -12.18 -6.14 3.62
N GLU A 143 -11.28 -6.09 4.59
CA GLU A 143 -10.69 -4.85 5.09
C GLU A 143 -9.75 -4.22 4.07
N ASN A 144 -9.01 -5.02 3.30
CA ASN A 144 -8.17 -4.54 2.20
C ASN A 144 -9.03 -3.89 1.11
N LYS A 145 -10.18 -4.50 0.75
CA LYS A 145 -11.16 -3.91 -0.18
C LYS A 145 -11.74 -2.60 0.35
N GLU A 146 -12.10 -2.55 1.63
CA GLU A 146 -12.58 -1.33 2.28
C GLU A 146 -11.53 -0.22 2.20
N LEU A 147 -10.28 -0.51 2.60
CA LEU A 147 -9.19 0.45 2.55
C LEU A 147 -8.96 0.95 1.12
N ALA A 148 -8.79 0.04 0.16
CA ALA A 148 -8.57 0.39 -1.24
C ALA A 148 -9.72 1.26 -1.79
N ALA A 149 -10.98 0.89 -1.54
CA ALA A 149 -12.15 1.64 -1.99
C ALA A 149 -12.16 3.07 -1.46
N ARG A 150 -11.82 3.24 -0.18
CA ARG A 150 -11.75 4.57 0.44
C ARG A 150 -10.62 5.43 -0.14
N LEU A 151 -9.44 4.83 -0.34
CA LEU A 151 -8.30 5.56 -0.91
C LEU A 151 -8.57 6.03 -2.33
N ILE A 152 -9.09 5.15 -3.21
CA ILE A 152 -9.40 5.53 -4.60
C ILE A 152 -10.56 6.54 -4.67
N ALA A 153 -11.56 6.44 -3.79
CA ALA A 153 -12.64 7.41 -3.71
C ALA A 153 -12.13 8.80 -3.29
N ALA A 154 -11.21 8.86 -2.32
CA ALA A 154 -10.59 10.12 -1.88
C ALA A 154 -9.76 10.76 -3.00
N VAL A 155 -8.98 9.98 -3.75
CA VAL A 155 -8.22 10.48 -4.90
C VAL A 155 -9.15 10.99 -6.01
N SER A 156 -10.16 10.20 -6.38
CA SER A 156 -11.15 10.61 -7.39
C SER A 156 -11.89 11.88 -7.00
N ALA A 157 -12.23 12.04 -5.72
CA ALA A 157 -12.88 13.27 -5.23
C ALA A 157 -11.94 14.50 -5.23
N ALA A 158 -10.63 14.30 -5.11
CA ALA A 158 -9.62 15.36 -5.11
C ALA A 158 -9.12 15.73 -6.51
N THR A 159 -9.38 14.89 -7.50
CA THR A 159 -8.89 15.00 -8.88
C THR A 159 -10.02 14.73 -9.88
N ASP A 160 -9.70 14.69 -11.18
CA ASP A 160 -10.62 14.30 -12.25
C ASP A 160 -10.44 12.83 -12.69
N LEU A 161 -9.65 12.03 -11.96
CA LEU A 161 -9.50 10.61 -12.23
C LEU A 161 -10.82 9.86 -11.96
N GLU A 162 -11.31 9.13 -12.97
CA GLU A 162 -12.48 8.26 -12.82
C GLU A 162 -12.22 7.15 -11.80
N ASN A 163 -13.09 6.97 -10.80
CA ASN A 163 -13.01 5.85 -9.87
C ASN A 163 -13.52 4.56 -10.55
N ARG A 164 -12.64 3.59 -10.74
CA ARG A 164 -12.93 2.29 -11.39
C ARG A 164 -13.15 1.15 -10.40
N GLY A 165 -13.22 1.46 -9.13
CA GLY A 165 -13.48 0.48 -8.07
C GLY A 165 -12.28 -0.37 -7.71
N VAL A 166 -12.52 -1.32 -6.81
CA VAL A 166 -11.54 -2.28 -6.32
C VAL A 166 -11.70 -3.59 -7.06
N GLN A 167 -10.59 -4.17 -7.48
CA GLN A 167 -10.53 -5.44 -8.19
C GLN A 167 -9.65 -6.43 -7.43
N LEU A 168 -9.87 -7.71 -7.66
CA LEU A 168 -8.95 -8.75 -7.23
C LEU A 168 -7.75 -8.78 -8.19
N ASP A 169 -6.57 -8.96 -7.66
CA ASP A 169 -5.34 -9.02 -8.45
C ASP A 169 -5.35 -10.18 -9.47
N SER A 170 -6.03 -11.27 -9.14
CA SER A 170 -6.25 -12.42 -10.05
C SER A 170 -7.04 -12.07 -11.32
N SER A 171 -7.80 -10.97 -11.30
CA SER A 171 -8.62 -10.53 -12.44
C SER A 171 -7.83 -9.76 -13.50
N THR A 172 -6.54 -9.45 -13.23
CA THR A 172 -5.72 -8.60 -14.13
C THR A 172 -5.24 -9.30 -15.39
N GLY A 173 -5.29 -10.63 -15.42
CA GLY A 173 -4.74 -11.43 -16.51
C GLY A 173 -3.20 -11.47 -16.55
N ARG A 174 -2.51 -10.96 -15.52
CA ARG A 174 -1.03 -11.02 -15.41
C ARG A 174 -0.55 -12.46 -15.33
N ASN A 175 0.65 -12.71 -15.85
CA ASN A 175 1.27 -14.03 -15.91
C ASN A 175 2.60 -14.09 -15.15
N ASP A 176 3.04 -12.98 -14.60
CA ASP A 176 4.37 -12.81 -14.03
C ASP A 176 4.48 -13.33 -12.59
N TYR A 177 3.35 -13.60 -11.93
CA TYR A 177 3.33 -14.16 -10.59
C TYR A 177 2.16 -15.12 -10.38
N VAL A 178 2.43 -16.22 -9.68
CA VAL A 178 1.41 -17.19 -9.24
C VAL A 178 1.54 -17.38 -7.74
N CYS A 179 0.49 -17.09 -7.00
CA CYS A 179 0.43 -17.35 -5.57
C CYS A 179 0.47 -18.85 -5.28
N THR A 180 1.39 -19.30 -4.42
CA THR A 180 1.56 -20.72 -4.09
C THR A 180 0.40 -21.30 -3.30
N THR A 181 -0.26 -20.47 -2.48
CA THR A 181 -1.38 -20.90 -1.64
C THR A 181 -2.66 -21.11 -2.43
N THR A 182 -2.97 -20.18 -3.33
CA THR A 182 -4.23 -20.20 -4.10
C THR A 182 -4.07 -20.82 -5.49
N GLY A 183 -2.85 -20.90 -6.02
CA GLY A 183 -2.57 -21.28 -7.42
C GLY A 183 -3.04 -20.22 -8.42
N LYS A 184 -3.48 -19.04 -7.96
CA LYS A 184 -3.98 -17.96 -8.80
C LYS A 184 -2.88 -16.96 -9.13
N ARG A 185 -3.03 -16.32 -10.26
CA ARG A 185 -2.16 -15.22 -10.68
C ARG A 185 -2.51 -13.97 -9.90
N GLY A 186 -1.52 -13.11 -9.66
CA GLY A 186 -1.74 -11.90 -8.89
C GLY A 186 -0.54 -10.96 -8.88
N PHE A 187 -0.55 -10.03 -7.94
CA PHE A 187 0.57 -9.13 -7.68
C PHE A 187 1.46 -9.69 -6.57
N TYR A 188 2.74 -9.88 -6.86
CA TYR A 188 3.73 -10.38 -5.90
C TYR A 188 3.72 -9.58 -4.58
N SER A 189 3.58 -8.27 -4.66
CA SER A 189 3.59 -7.38 -3.49
C SER A 189 2.36 -7.48 -2.59
N LEU A 190 1.29 -8.10 -3.06
CA LEU A 190 0.04 -8.24 -2.30
C LEU A 190 -0.13 -9.62 -1.64
N ASP A 191 0.66 -10.63 -2.04
CA ASP A 191 0.56 -11.98 -1.48
C ASP A 191 1.05 -12.01 -0.02
N GLU A 192 0.23 -12.54 0.89
CA GLU A 192 0.53 -12.66 2.33
C GLU A 192 1.72 -13.59 2.63
N ASN A 193 2.06 -14.48 1.71
CA ASN A 193 3.21 -15.38 1.89
C ASN A 193 4.55 -14.66 1.71
N VAL A 194 4.55 -13.50 1.06
CA VAL A 194 5.76 -12.72 0.78
C VAL A 194 5.74 -11.34 1.41
N ASN A 195 4.56 -10.76 1.66
CA ASN A 195 4.38 -9.47 2.31
C ASN A 195 3.67 -9.66 3.65
N THR A 196 4.37 -9.43 4.75
CA THR A 196 3.88 -9.67 6.11
C THR A 196 2.97 -8.57 6.66
N ALA A 197 2.72 -7.50 5.92
CA ALA A 197 1.75 -6.48 6.33
C ALA A 197 0.35 -7.10 6.48
N ARG A 198 -0.36 -6.70 7.53
CA ARG A 198 -1.74 -7.14 7.73
C ARG A 198 -2.67 -6.62 6.65
N TYR A 199 -2.51 -5.36 6.26
CA TYR A 199 -3.35 -4.69 5.26
C TYR A 199 -2.50 -4.33 4.06
N ARG A 200 -2.90 -4.78 2.88
CA ARG A 200 -2.15 -4.66 1.63
C ARG A 200 -3.04 -4.18 0.51
N VAL A 201 -2.66 -3.08 -0.10
CA VAL A 201 -3.37 -2.52 -1.26
C VAL A 201 -2.37 -2.04 -2.31
N LEU A 202 -2.76 -2.14 -3.58
CA LEU A 202 -2.05 -1.53 -4.69
C LEU A 202 -3.01 -0.55 -5.38
N LEU A 203 -2.52 0.64 -5.65
CA LEU A 203 -3.24 1.70 -6.34
C LEU A 203 -2.61 1.90 -7.73
N GLU A 204 -3.42 1.75 -8.77
CA GLU A 204 -3.06 2.08 -10.14
C GLU A 204 -3.62 3.46 -10.48
N VAL A 205 -2.77 4.48 -10.42
CA VAL A 205 -3.15 5.89 -10.51
C VAL A 205 -2.93 6.41 -11.92
N GLY A 206 -4.00 6.60 -12.67
CA GLY A 206 -3.93 7.07 -14.05
C GLY A 206 -3.33 6.03 -15.01
N ASP A 207 -3.29 6.37 -16.28
CA ASP A 207 -2.68 5.56 -17.33
C ASP A 207 -1.46 6.32 -17.88
N ASN A 208 -0.34 5.63 -18.03
CA ASN A 208 0.95 6.22 -18.46
C ASN A 208 0.93 6.85 -19.87
N GLY A 209 -0.12 6.57 -20.66
CA GLY A 209 -0.36 7.23 -21.94
C GLY A 209 -1.30 8.42 -21.80
N VAL A 210 -2.60 8.16 -21.60
CA VAL A 210 -3.63 9.22 -21.64
C VAL A 210 -3.59 10.15 -20.43
N SER A 211 -3.04 9.71 -19.29
CA SER A 211 -2.91 10.53 -18.09
C SER A 211 -1.51 11.16 -17.91
N LYS A 212 -0.59 11.00 -18.87
CA LYS A 212 0.81 11.42 -18.75
C LYS A 212 0.95 12.86 -18.24
N ALA A 213 0.39 13.82 -18.94
CA ALA A 213 0.50 15.24 -18.59
C ALA A 213 -0.10 15.55 -17.20
N PHE A 214 -1.15 14.84 -16.81
CA PHE A 214 -1.77 14.94 -15.49
C PHE A 214 -0.83 14.38 -14.40
N LEU A 215 -0.27 13.19 -14.64
CA LEU A 215 0.60 12.48 -13.70
C LEU A 215 1.96 13.18 -13.50
N GLU A 216 2.50 13.82 -14.55
CA GLU A 216 3.74 14.58 -14.48
C GLU A 216 3.58 15.97 -13.83
N ASN A 217 2.34 16.41 -13.59
CA ASN A 217 2.07 17.71 -12.97
C ASN A 217 2.26 17.62 -11.42
N PRO A 218 3.23 18.37 -10.83
CA PRO A 218 3.52 18.32 -9.40
C PRO A 218 2.31 18.68 -8.52
N ALA A 219 1.41 19.56 -8.99
CA ALA A 219 0.21 19.92 -8.23
C ALA A 219 -0.76 18.75 -8.13
N ASN A 220 -0.89 17.93 -9.19
CA ASN A 220 -1.73 16.75 -9.16
C ASN A 220 -1.10 15.63 -8.33
N GLN A 221 0.22 15.40 -8.44
CA GLN A 221 0.95 14.46 -7.58
C GLN A 221 0.74 14.79 -6.10
N LYS A 222 0.82 16.08 -5.76
CA LYS A 222 0.56 16.56 -4.39
C LYS A 222 -0.88 16.28 -3.96
N LYS A 223 -1.88 16.63 -4.76
CA LYS A 223 -3.31 16.38 -4.46
C LYS A 223 -3.57 14.90 -4.22
N ILE A 224 -3.02 14.03 -5.08
CA ILE A 224 -3.17 12.56 -4.97
C ILE A 224 -2.56 12.08 -3.65
N GLY A 225 -1.31 12.44 -3.35
CA GLY A 225 -0.62 12.05 -2.13
C GLY A 225 -1.33 12.52 -0.87
N GLU A 226 -1.79 13.78 -0.84
CA GLU A 226 -2.55 14.36 0.26
C GLU A 226 -3.90 13.63 0.48
N ALA A 227 -4.61 13.30 -0.60
CA ALA A 227 -5.88 12.58 -0.54
C ALA A 227 -5.69 11.17 0.05
N ILE A 228 -4.72 10.41 -0.46
CA ILE A 228 -4.40 9.07 0.04
C ILE A 228 -4.05 9.13 1.53
N LYS A 229 -3.14 10.02 1.92
CA LYS A 229 -2.69 10.13 3.32
C LYS A 229 -3.80 10.53 4.27
N THR A 230 -4.62 11.51 3.88
CA THR A 230 -5.72 12.00 4.70
C THR A 230 -6.74 10.90 4.96
N GLU A 231 -7.10 10.15 3.92
CA GLU A 231 -8.06 9.07 4.06
C GLU A 231 -7.48 7.86 4.81
N LEU A 232 -6.23 7.49 4.55
CA LEU A 232 -5.53 6.47 5.33
C LEU A 232 -5.56 6.78 6.82
N ASN A 233 -5.27 8.04 7.19
CA ASN A 233 -5.27 8.45 8.59
C ASN A 233 -6.66 8.29 9.24
N LYS A 234 -7.74 8.66 8.54
CA LYS A 234 -9.11 8.45 9.04
C LYS A 234 -9.40 6.96 9.25
N TRP A 235 -9.06 6.13 8.26
CA TRP A 235 -9.26 4.69 8.34
C TRP A 235 -8.48 4.07 9.52
N LEU A 236 -7.22 4.47 9.74
CA LEU A 236 -6.41 4.01 10.87
C LEU A 236 -7.04 4.40 12.22
N MET A 237 -7.60 5.63 12.32
CA MET A 237 -8.30 6.06 13.53
C MET A 237 -9.53 5.20 13.80
N GLU A 238 -10.35 4.91 12.81
CA GLU A 238 -11.54 4.07 12.92
C GLU A 238 -11.19 2.62 13.31
N LYS A 239 -10.08 2.09 12.81
CA LYS A 239 -9.57 0.76 13.18
C LYS A 239 -8.80 0.77 14.52
N ASN A 240 -8.66 1.90 15.19
CA ASN A 240 -7.86 2.08 16.41
C ASN A 240 -6.39 1.67 16.23
N LEU A 241 -5.79 2.03 15.10
CA LEU A 241 -4.40 1.71 14.73
C LEU A 241 -3.48 2.94 14.73
N ASN A 242 -3.95 4.12 15.12
CA ASN A 242 -3.21 5.39 15.10
C ASN A 242 -2.47 5.71 16.41
#